data_bd0ceea0479967cd6afd100a7e914ff1
#
_entry.id   bd0ceea0479967cd6afd100a7e914ff1
#
_cell.length_a   1.000
_cell.length_b   1.000
_cell.length_c   1.000
_cell.angle_alpha   90.00
_cell.angle_beta   90.00
_cell.angle_gamma   90.00
#
_symmetry.space_group_name_H-M   'P 1'
#
loop_
_entity.id
_entity.type
_entity.pdbx_description
1 polymer ?
#
loop_
_entity_poly.entity_id
_entity_poly.type
_entity_poly.pdbx_seq_one_letter_code
_entity_poly.pdbx_strand_id
1 'polypeptide(L)'
;MFLNFLKRDANIAYTENGAITYKSTMSDCLDLFATIGALRNAENSEIISRFIRAYAEDSDIAMKILFFARDIRGGLGERKVFKTIINWLSANEPESVRKNISNIAEYGRYDDLLALLDTPCENDMTAYVKEWIEADLKALENGDDVSLLAKWLPSVNASNRETVKNAKKIAAALGINDAKYRKTLTALRAHIKIIENNLREKDYSFDYEKQPSKALYKYRKAFLNNDEERYRAFLKKAEVDSSVMNTGTLTPYDVIAPIITKSIEKIEINEDDCYSMDMTWKSLENFVGAENSIAVVDGSASMHRGDRKYMPAAVAQSLGIYFAEHNKGAFHNHFITFSENPRFIEIKGRDIVEKVKYCMSYDECANTDLKKTFDLILRTAIRNKVKQQDMPEKVYIISDMEFDYCAGNADLTNFEYAKAEFERYGYRLPMIVFWNVASRNLQQPVTQNEQGAALVSGCSPHLFAMLSKNLFDPYSYMLEILSSERYERIVA
;
A
#
# COMPACT_ATOMS: atom_id res chain seq x y z
N MET A 1 -25.34 -1.05 30.92
CA MET A 1 -24.00 -1.31 31.52
C MET A 1 -23.63 -2.79 31.43
N PHE A 2 -24.38 -3.76 31.98
CA PHE A 2 -24.05 -5.20 31.97
C PHE A 2 -23.93 -5.78 30.55
N LEU A 3 -24.81 -5.44 29.60
CA LEU A 3 -24.72 -5.87 28.20
C LEU A 3 -23.44 -5.45 27.53
N ASN A 4 -22.88 -4.28 27.86
CA ASN A 4 -21.63 -3.80 27.28
C ASN A 4 -20.42 -4.65 27.76
N PHE A 5 -20.45 -5.05 29.04
CA PHE A 5 -19.44 -5.99 29.56
C PHE A 5 -19.54 -7.35 28.88
N LEU A 6 -20.75 -7.91 28.71
CA LEU A 6 -20.93 -9.17 27.97
C LEU A 6 -20.45 -9.08 26.52
N LYS A 7 -20.73 -7.96 25.83
CA LYS A 7 -20.24 -7.74 24.47
C LYS A 7 -18.71 -7.65 24.42
N ARG A 8 -18.11 -6.96 25.39
CA ARG A 8 -16.64 -6.87 25.50
C ARG A 8 -16.03 -8.26 25.72
N ASP A 9 -16.53 -9.00 26.71
CA ASP A 9 -16.01 -10.36 27.03
C ASP A 9 -16.19 -11.31 25.84
N ALA A 10 -17.31 -11.24 25.14
CA ALA A 10 -17.55 -12.04 23.94
C ALA A 10 -16.60 -11.67 22.76
N ASN A 11 -16.12 -10.41 22.72
CA ASN A 11 -15.24 -9.87 21.69
C ASN A 11 -13.74 -10.09 21.98
N ILE A 12 -13.37 -10.57 23.17
CA ILE A 12 -11.96 -10.84 23.50
C ILE A 12 -11.41 -11.97 22.62
N ALA A 13 -10.20 -11.77 22.14
CA ALA A 13 -9.38 -12.73 21.40
C ALA A 13 -7.94 -12.69 21.92
N TYR A 14 -7.10 -13.52 21.36
CA TYR A 14 -5.67 -13.55 21.64
C TYR A 14 -4.89 -13.52 20.33
N THR A 15 -3.77 -12.81 20.31
CA THR A 15 -2.80 -12.89 19.22
C THR A 15 -2.14 -14.26 19.18
N GLU A 16 -1.39 -14.59 18.12
CA GLU A 16 -0.58 -15.82 18.05
C GLU A 16 0.41 -15.89 19.23
N ASN A 17 0.87 -14.75 19.71
CA ASN A 17 1.82 -14.63 20.82
C ASN A 17 1.14 -14.43 22.20
N GLY A 18 -0.18 -14.60 22.26
CA GLY A 18 -0.95 -14.66 23.50
C GLY A 18 -1.37 -13.31 24.09
N ALA A 19 -1.13 -12.17 23.42
CA ALA A 19 -1.65 -10.88 23.88
C ALA A 19 -3.18 -10.82 23.77
N ILE A 20 -3.81 -10.15 24.75
CA ILE A 20 -5.25 -9.85 24.69
C ILE A 20 -5.51 -8.83 23.58
N THR A 21 -6.47 -9.11 22.75
CA THR A 21 -6.91 -8.29 21.62
C THR A 21 -8.43 -8.47 21.43
N TYR A 22 -8.99 -7.92 20.37
CA TYR A 22 -10.41 -8.05 20.04
C TYR A 22 -10.60 -8.91 18.78
N LYS A 23 -11.68 -9.69 18.72
CA LYS A 23 -12.08 -10.44 17.52
C LYS A 23 -12.41 -9.52 16.36
N SER A 24 -12.95 -8.33 16.67
CA SER A 24 -13.45 -7.33 15.73
C SER A 24 -13.39 -5.94 16.37
N THR A 25 -13.29 -4.91 15.55
CA THR A 25 -13.50 -3.51 15.98
C THR A 25 -14.95 -3.22 16.38
N MET A 26 -15.87 -4.15 16.23
CA MET A 26 -17.32 -4.04 16.30
C MET A 26 -17.94 -3.32 15.09
N SER A 27 -17.22 -3.22 13.97
CA SER A 27 -17.67 -2.83 12.64
C SER A 27 -16.94 -3.66 11.60
N ASP A 28 -17.65 -4.42 10.79
CA ASP A 28 -17.06 -5.22 9.71
C ASP A 28 -16.48 -4.35 8.59
N CYS A 29 -17.04 -3.14 8.37
CA CYS A 29 -16.47 -2.14 7.46
C CYS A 29 -15.11 -1.66 7.96
N LEU A 30 -14.97 -1.34 9.25
CA LEU A 30 -13.69 -0.92 9.81
C LEU A 30 -12.68 -2.08 9.85
N ASP A 31 -13.11 -3.30 10.15
CA ASP A 31 -12.26 -4.50 10.12
C ASP A 31 -11.69 -4.73 8.70
N LEU A 32 -12.51 -4.53 7.66
CA LEU A 32 -12.06 -4.59 6.29
C LEU A 32 -11.07 -3.46 5.98
N PHE A 33 -11.40 -2.22 6.31
CA PHE A 33 -10.53 -1.05 6.08
C PHE A 33 -9.16 -1.21 6.75
N ALA A 34 -9.13 -1.67 8.00
CA ALA A 34 -7.93 -1.88 8.79
C ALA A 34 -7.01 -3.00 8.25
N THR A 35 -7.53 -3.86 7.38
CA THR A 35 -6.79 -5.06 6.93
C THR A 35 -6.64 -5.18 5.42
N ILE A 36 -7.46 -4.51 4.61
CA ILE A 36 -7.55 -4.72 3.15
C ILE A 36 -6.21 -4.50 2.43
N GLY A 37 -5.37 -3.57 2.89
CA GLY A 37 -4.04 -3.31 2.35
C GLY A 37 -2.99 -4.35 2.73
N ALA A 38 -3.29 -5.23 3.69
CA ALA A 38 -2.40 -6.26 4.20
C ALA A 38 -2.77 -7.67 3.71
N LEU A 39 -3.72 -7.81 2.76
CA LEU A 39 -4.26 -9.09 2.27
C LEU A 39 -3.59 -9.61 0.98
N ARG A 40 -2.44 -9.07 0.58
CA ARG A 40 -1.76 -9.49 -0.68
C ARG A 40 -1.46 -10.99 -0.74
N ASN A 41 -1.11 -11.59 0.40
CA ASN A 41 -0.76 -13.00 0.50
C ASN A 41 -1.94 -13.87 0.95
N ALA A 42 -3.09 -13.29 1.30
CA ALA A 42 -4.27 -14.02 1.75
C ALA A 42 -4.90 -14.85 0.61
N GLU A 43 -5.58 -15.92 0.97
CA GLU A 43 -6.36 -16.73 0.05
C GLU A 43 -7.59 -15.96 -0.44
N ASN A 44 -8.03 -16.24 -1.67
CA ASN A 44 -9.17 -15.54 -2.27
C ASN A 44 -10.46 -15.69 -1.46
N SER A 45 -10.69 -16.86 -0.87
CA SER A 45 -11.85 -17.12 0.00
C SER A 45 -11.86 -16.25 1.25
N GLU A 46 -10.70 -16.00 1.84
CA GLU A 46 -10.55 -15.12 3.00
C GLU A 46 -10.83 -13.67 2.62
N ILE A 47 -10.25 -13.19 1.52
CA ILE A 47 -10.49 -11.84 1.00
C ILE A 47 -11.99 -11.61 0.78
N ILE A 48 -12.65 -12.56 0.11
CA ILE A 48 -14.09 -12.50 -0.17
C ILE A 48 -14.91 -12.52 1.11
N SER A 49 -14.58 -13.40 2.06
CA SER A 49 -15.31 -13.51 3.34
C SER A 49 -15.28 -12.22 4.14
N ARG A 50 -14.13 -11.53 4.21
CA ARG A 50 -14.01 -10.22 4.89
C ARG A 50 -14.85 -9.16 4.17
N PHE A 51 -14.83 -9.16 2.85
CA PHE A 51 -15.61 -8.20 2.07
C PHE A 51 -17.11 -8.41 2.21
N ILE A 52 -17.60 -9.66 2.18
CA ILE A 52 -19.02 -9.98 2.34
C ILE A 52 -19.59 -9.43 3.65
N ARG A 53 -18.85 -9.56 4.75
CA ARG A 53 -19.28 -9.03 6.05
C ARG A 53 -19.42 -7.51 6.03
N ALA A 54 -18.41 -6.81 5.51
CA ALA A 54 -18.46 -5.36 5.37
C ALA A 54 -19.59 -4.90 4.43
N TYR A 55 -19.79 -5.62 3.31
CA TYR A 55 -20.86 -5.32 2.35
C TYR A 55 -22.25 -5.53 2.94
N ALA A 56 -22.41 -6.52 3.83
CA ALA A 56 -23.67 -6.77 4.56
C ALA A 56 -23.94 -5.71 5.65
N GLU A 57 -22.89 -5.09 6.24
CA GLU A 57 -23.03 -4.00 7.20
C GLU A 57 -23.43 -2.69 6.50
N ASP A 58 -22.65 -2.30 5.49
CA ASP A 58 -22.89 -1.10 4.66
C ASP A 58 -22.26 -1.29 3.29
N SER A 59 -23.10 -1.48 2.28
CA SER A 59 -22.66 -1.77 0.91
C SER A 59 -21.94 -0.59 0.26
N ASP A 60 -22.38 0.66 0.51
CA ASP A 60 -21.74 1.85 -0.05
C ASP A 60 -20.35 2.08 0.56
N ILE A 61 -20.21 1.95 1.88
CA ILE A 61 -18.92 2.03 2.57
C ILE A 61 -18.00 0.91 2.08
N ALA A 62 -18.47 -0.33 1.97
CA ALA A 62 -17.67 -1.45 1.49
C ALA A 62 -17.18 -1.23 0.05
N MET A 63 -18.01 -0.69 -0.83
CA MET A 63 -17.61 -0.32 -2.19
C MET A 63 -16.54 0.79 -2.18
N LYS A 64 -16.68 1.82 -1.36
CA LYS A 64 -15.66 2.88 -1.21
C LYS A 64 -14.35 2.32 -0.68
N ILE A 65 -14.38 1.40 0.30
CA ILE A 65 -13.18 0.70 0.79
C ILE A 65 -12.50 -0.08 -0.34
N LEU A 66 -13.27 -0.79 -1.17
CA LEU A 66 -12.75 -1.54 -2.32
C LEU A 66 -12.02 -0.63 -3.31
N PHE A 67 -12.61 0.52 -3.68
CA PHE A 67 -11.99 1.46 -4.60
C PHE A 67 -10.82 2.21 -3.97
N PHE A 68 -10.88 2.56 -2.68
CA PHE A 68 -9.73 3.06 -1.92
C PHE A 68 -8.57 2.06 -1.92
N ALA A 69 -8.86 0.77 -1.68
CA ALA A 69 -7.83 -0.27 -1.73
C ALA A 69 -7.17 -0.35 -3.12
N ARG A 70 -7.93 -0.13 -4.21
CA ARG A 70 -7.40 -0.19 -5.58
C ARG A 70 -6.68 1.08 -6.02
N ASP A 71 -7.07 2.22 -5.51
CA ASP A 71 -6.60 3.52 -5.99
C ASP A 71 -5.07 3.64 -5.94
N ILE A 72 -4.47 3.78 -7.14
CA ILE A 72 -3.02 3.89 -7.31
C ILE A 72 -2.49 5.31 -7.12
N ARG A 73 -3.37 6.33 -7.01
CA ARG A 73 -3.01 7.74 -6.92
C ARG A 73 -3.28 8.34 -5.54
N GLY A 74 -4.32 7.87 -4.86
CA GLY A 74 -4.71 8.42 -3.56
C GLY A 74 -5.10 7.36 -2.54
N GLY A 75 -4.81 6.08 -2.78
CA GLY A 75 -5.16 4.98 -1.90
C GLY A 75 -4.02 3.98 -1.72
N LEU A 76 -4.36 2.68 -1.66
CA LEU A 76 -3.42 1.62 -1.28
C LEU A 76 -2.73 0.94 -2.48
N GLY A 77 -3.29 1.03 -3.69
CA GLY A 77 -2.75 0.41 -4.90
C GLY A 77 -2.86 -1.14 -4.94
N GLU A 78 -3.78 -1.73 -4.18
CA GLU A 78 -3.95 -3.18 -4.06
C GLU A 78 -4.67 -3.78 -5.27
N ARG A 79 -3.95 -4.60 -6.03
CA ARG A 79 -4.48 -5.15 -7.29
C ARG A 79 -5.15 -6.51 -7.13
N LYS A 80 -4.51 -7.45 -6.42
CA LYS A 80 -5.04 -8.81 -6.24
C LYS A 80 -6.38 -8.76 -5.52
N VAL A 81 -6.42 -8.05 -4.41
CA VAL A 81 -7.60 -7.89 -3.56
C VAL A 81 -8.76 -7.31 -4.36
N PHE A 82 -8.53 -6.21 -5.09
CA PHE A 82 -9.55 -5.61 -5.95
C PHE A 82 -10.08 -6.59 -6.99
N LYS A 83 -9.20 -7.27 -7.74
CA LYS A 83 -9.63 -8.22 -8.78
C LYS A 83 -10.42 -9.40 -8.22
N THR A 84 -10.04 -9.89 -7.05
CA THR A 84 -10.75 -10.98 -6.37
C THR A 84 -12.15 -10.55 -5.98
N ILE A 85 -12.29 -9.38 -5.36
CA ILE A 85 -13.58 -8.88 -4.87
C ILE A 85 -14.49 -8.47 -6.02
N ILE A 86 -13.98 -7.73 -7.03
CA ILE A 86 -14.80 -7.26 -8.15
C ILE A 86 -15.32 -8.42 -9.00
N ASN A 87 -14.56 -9.50 -9.13
CA ASN A 87 -15.01 -10.72 -9.79
C ASN A 87 -16.16 -11.39 -9.00
N TRP A 88 -16.03 -11.50 -7.67
CA TRP A 88 -17.08 -12.01 -6.82
C TRP A 88 -18.35 -11.12 -6.87
N LEU A 89 -18.19 -9.81 -6.77
CA LEU A 89 -19.30 -8.84 -6.87
C LEU A 89 -20.04 -8.98 -8.21
N SER A 90 -19.32 -9.13 -9.31
CA SER A 90 -19.91 -9.29 -10.63
C SER A 90 -20.84 -10.49 -10.73
N ALA A 91 -20.57 -11.55 -9.96
CA ALA A 91 -21.39 -12.76 -9.94
C ALA A 91 -22.58 -12.68 -8.97
N ASN A 92 -22.42 -11.94 -7.85
CA ASN A 92 -23.38 -11.96 -6.74
C ASN A 92 -24.17 -10.64 -6.62
N GLU A 93 -23.53 -9.49 -6.91
CA GLU A 93 -24.09 -8.15 -6.81
C GLU A 93 -23.78 -7.33 -8.08
N PRO A 94 -24.24 -7.77 -9.28
CA PRO A 94 -23.86 -7.18 -10.56
C PRO A 94 -24.23 -5.70 -10.71
N GLU A 95 -25.31 -5.24 -10.07
CA GLU A 95 -25.74 -3.84 -10.15
C GLU A 95 -24.70 -2.88 -9.55
N SER A 96 -24.09 -3.25 -8.41
CA SER A 96 -23.03 -2.48 -7.79
C SER A 96 -21.80 -2.36 -8.70
N VAL A 97 -21.52 -3.41 -9.49
CA VAL A 97 -20.42 -3.38 -10.47
C VAL A 97 -20.77 -2.51 -11.67
N ARG A 98 -21.99 -2.64 -12.22
CA ARG A 98 -22.46 -1.84 -13.39
C ARG A 98 -22.37 -0.35 -13.14
N LYS A 99 -22.79 0.13 -11.97
CA LYS A 99 -22.68 1.53 -11.57
C LYS A 99 -21.25 2.07 -11.57
N ASN A 100 -20.25 1.18 -11.43
CA ASN A 100 -18.85 1.55 -11.23
C ASN A 100 -17.91 1.11 -12.35
N ILE A 101 -18.38 0.53 -13.46
CA ILE A 101 -17.49 0.04 -14.54
C ILE A 101 -16.57 1.15 -15.05
N SER A 102 -17.08 2.37 -15.27
CA SER A 102 -16.30 3.52 -15.73
C SER A 102 -15.22 3.96 -14.73
N ASN A 103 -15.42 3.69 -13.45
CA ASN A 103 -14.49 4.06 -12.39
C ASN A 103 -13.29 3.08 -12.29
N ILE A 104 -13.42 1.83 -12.75
CA ILE A 104 -12.39 0.78 -12.58
C ILE A 104 -11.03 1.22 -13.14
N ALA A 105 -10.99 1.74 -14.36
CA ALA A 105 -9.74 2.16 -15.00
C ALA A 105 -9.16 3.44 -14.40
N GLU A 106 -9.97 4.31 -13.84
CA GLU A 106 -9.55 5.57 -13.23
C GLU A 106 -8.82 5.35 -11.89
N TYR A 107 -9.37 4.50 -11.03
CA TYR A 107 -8.71 4.18 -9.75
C TYR A 107 -7.59 3.13 -9.92
N GLY A 108 -7.68 2.31 -10.96
CA GLY A 108 -6.74 1.25 -11.25
C GLY A 108 -6.10 1.35 -12.63
N ARG A 109 -6.38 0.35 -13.43
CA ARG A 109 -5.89 0.22 -14.80
C ARG A 109 -6.96 -0.47 -15.66
N TYR A 110 -6.91 -0.26 -16.97
CA TYR A 110 -7.84 -0.90 -17.91
C TYR A 110 -7.81 -2.44 -17.86
N ASP A 111 -6.69 -3.07 -17.48
CA ASP A 111 -6.64 -4.54 -17.35
C ASP A 111 -7.35 -5.09 -16.10
N ASP A 112 -7.81 -4.22 -15.20
CA ASP A 112 -8.67 -4.61 -14.09
C ASP A 112 -10.10 -4.94 -14.57
N LEU A 113 -10.55 -4.33 -15.67
CA LEU A 113 -11.80 -4.66 -16.35
C LEU A 113 -11.87 -6.13 -16.78
N LEU A 114 -10.72 -6.77 -17.06
CA LEU A 114 -10.68 -8.18 -17.46
C LEU A 114 -11.14 -9.15 -16.36
N ALA A 115 -11.23 -8.67 -15.11
CA ALA A 115 -11.82 -9.46 -14.02
C ALA A 115 -13.33 -9.68 -14.19
N LEU A 116 -13.99 -8.93 -15.08
CA LEU A 116 -15.42 -9.04 -15.40
C LEU A 116 -15.72 -10.05 -16.52
N LEU A 117 -14.69 -10.61 -17.18
CA LEU A 117 -14.87 -11.67 -18.17
C LEU A 117 -15.43 -12.94 -17.51
N ASP A 118 -16.30 -13.67 -18.22
CA ASP A 118 -17.00 -14.86 -17.73
C ASP A 118 -17.94 -14.57 -16.53
N THR A 119 -18.40 -13.32 -16.37
CA THR A 119 -19.34 -12.88 -15.32
C THR A 119 -20.60 -12.26 -15.93
N PRO A 120 -21.68 -12.09 -15.15
CA PRO A 120 -22.88 -11.34 -15.60
C PRO A 120 -22.63 -9.90 -16.08
N CYS A 121 -21.50 -9.29 -15.73
CA CYS A 121 -21.12 -7.93 -16.15
C CYS A 121 -20.23 -7.90 -17.41
N GLU A 122 -20.00 -9.04 -18.08
CA GLU A 122 -19.14 -9.11 -19.28
C GLU A 122 -19.67 -8.22 -20.42
N ASN A 123 -20.98 -8.25 -20.68
CA ASN A 123 -21.58 -7.44 -21.74
C ASN A 123 -21.46 -5.94 -21.48
N ASP A 124 -21.67 -5.51 -20.23
CA ASP A 124 -21.55 -4.11 -19.83
C ASP A 124 -20.08 -3.63 -19.95
N MET A 125 -19.13 -4.46 -19.51
CA MET A 125 -17.70 -4.19 -19.64
C MET A 125 -17.28 -4.12 -21.12
N THR A 126 -17.74 -5.05 -21.96
CA THR A 126 -17.37 -5.06 -23.39
C THR A 126 -18.00 -3.90 -24.14
N ALA A 127 -19.21 -3.45 -23.76
CA ALA A 127 -19.81 -2.23 -24.29
C ALA A 127 -18.95 -0.99 -23.96
N TYR A 128 -18.51 -0.86 -22.71
CA TYR A 128 -17.59 0.19 -22.27
C TYR A 128 -16.26 0.15 -23.06
N VAL A 129 -15.66 -1.03 -23.21
CA VAL A 129 -14.43 -1.21 -24.00
C VAL A 129 -14.63 -0.82 -25.46
N LYS A 130 -15.80 -1.15 -26.05
CA LYS A 130 -16.14 -0.80 -27.42
C LYS A 130 -16.21 0.71 -27.62
N GLU A 131 -16.92 1.40 -26.75
CA GLU A 131 -17.04 2.86 -26.78
C GLU A 131 -15.65 3.54 -26.76
N TRP A 132 -14.78 3.09 -25.85
CA TRP A 132 -13.43 3.65 -25.74
C TRP A 132 -12.54 3.32 -26.95
N ILE A 133 -12.64 2.12 -27.55
CA ILE A 133 -11.91 1.79 -28.79
C ILE A 133 -12.37 2.65 -29.95
N GLU A 134 -13.68 2.88 -30.08
CA GLU A 134 -14.23 3.76 -31.13
C GLU A 134 -13.77 5.21 -30.96
N ALA A 135 -13.76 5.71 -29.71
CA ALA A 135 -13.22 7.03 -29.39
C ALA A 135 -11.71 7.14 -29.69
N ASP A 136 -10.92 6.15 -29.29
CA ASP A 136 -9.47 6.10 -29.55
C ASP A 136 -9.16 6.02 -31.06
N LEU A 137 -9.94 5.28 -31.84
CA LEU A 137 -9.76 5.22 -33.29
C LEU A 137 -10.03 6.57 -33.95
N LYS A 138 -11.09 7.29 -33.52
CA LYS A 138 -11.41 8.63 -34.00
C LYS A 138 -10.31 9.63 -33.59
N ALA A 139 -9.79 9.55 -32.35
CA ALA A 139 -8.68 10.37 -31.90
C ALA A 139 -7.41 10.10 -32.73
N LEU A 140 -7.12 8.82 -33.02
CA LEU A 140 -6.01 8.44 -33.90
C LEU A 140 -6.12 9.02 -35.31
N GLU A 141 -7.32 9.01 -35.93
CA GLU A 141 -7.55 9.59 -37.23
C GLU A 141 -7.33 11.11 -37.26
N ASN A 142 -7.66 11.80 -36.15
CA ASN A 142 -7.47 13.25 -36.00
C ASN A 142 -6.01 13.61 -35.61
N GLY A 143 -5.18 12.62 -35.20
CA GLY A 143 -3.82 12.86 -34.68
C GLY A 143 -3.81 13.29 -33.20
N ASP A 144 -4.95 13.13 -32.50
CA ASP A 144 -5.10 13.43 -31.07
C ASP A 144 -4.57 12.28 -30.20
N ASP A 145 -4.37 12.56 -28.91
CA ASP A 145 -3.95 11.56 -27.92
C ASP A 145 -5.01 10.46 -27.75
N VAL A 146 -4.56 9.21 -27.66
CA VAL A 146 -5.42 8.04 -27.41
C VAL A 146 -5.26 7.55 -25.97
N SER A 147 -6.27 6.86 -25.46
CA SER A 147 -6.23 6.30 -24.12
C SER A 147 -5.20 5.16 -23.98
N LEU A 148 -4.94 4.76 -22.74
CA LEU A 148 -4.07 3.60 -22.47
C LEU A 148 -4.81 2.24 -22.60
N LEU A 149 -6.08 2.23 -23.03
CA LEU A 149 -6.86 1.00 -23.12
C LEU A 149 -6.17 -0.07 -23.97
N ALA A 150 -5.76 0.29 -25.19
CA ALA A 150 -5.11 -0.63 -26.11
C ALA A 150 -3.80 -1.25 -25.54
N LYS A 151 -3.07 -0.53 -24.69
CA LYS A 151 -1.89 -1.05 -23.99
C LYS A 151 -2.23 -2.27 -23.12
N TRP A 152 -3.39 -2.22 -22.45
CA TRP A 152 -3.77 -3.19 -21.43
C TRP A 152 -4.70 -4.30 -21.92
N LEU A 153 -5.32 -4.15 -23.08
CA LEU A 153 -6.11 -5.22 -23.68
C LEU A 153 -5.24 -6.42 -24.07
N PRO A 154 -5.76 -7.66 -23.93
CA PRO A 154 -5.00 -8.86 -24.26
C PRO A 154 -4.79 -9.00 -25.78
N SER A 155 -3.69 -9.63 -26.19
CA SER A 155 -3.34 -9.85 -27.60
C SER A 155 -3.70 -11.26 -28.07
N VAL A 156 -4.28 -11.39 -29.27
CA VAL A 156 -4.58 -12.70 -29.87
C VAL A 156 -3.33 -13.52 -30.23
N ASN A 157 -2.18 -12.90 -30.28
CA ASN A 157 -0.87 -13.55 -30.57
C ASN A 157 0.00 -13.70 -29.30
N ALA A 158 -0.58 -13.63 -28.08
CA ALA A 158 0.16 -13.85 -26.86
C ALA A 158 0.61 -15.31 -26.73
N SER A 159 1.70 -15.56 -26.00
CA SER A 159 2.18 -16.90 -25.68
C SER A 159 1.28 -17.63 -24.68
N ASN A 160 0.61 -16.91 -23.80
CA ASN A 160 -0.27 -17.43 -22.79
C ASN A 160 -1.66 -17.74 -23.38
N ARG A 161 -2.13 -18.99 -23.25
CA ARG A 161 -3.41 -19.47 -23.82
C ARG A 161 -4.62 -18.72 -23.26
N GLU A 162 -4.62 -18.39 -21.97
CA GLU A 162 -5.71 -17.66 -21.35
C GLU A 162 -5.80 -16.22 -21.88
N THR A 163 -4.65 -15.57 -22.03
CA THR A 163 -4.58 -14.24 -22.66
C THR A 163 -5.17 -14.26 -24.07
N VAL A 164 -4.86 -15.29 -24.88
CA VAL A 164 -5.42 -15.44 -26.23
C VAL A 164 -6.93 -15.70 -26.18
N LYS A 165 -7.41 -16.55 -25.27
CA LYS A 165 -8.84 -16.80 -25.05
C LYS A 165 -9.59 -15.49 -24.75
N ASN A 166 -9.07 -14.71 -23.81
CA ASN A 166 -9.67 -13.44 -23.41
C ASN A 166 -9.66 -12.42 -24.56
N ALA A 167 -8.57 -12.34 -25.34
CA ALA A 167 -8.47 -11.49 -26.51
C ALA A 167 -9.55 -11.83 -27.56
N LYS A 168 -9.75 -13.13 -27.84
CA LYS A 168 -10.77 -13.60 -28.79
C LYS A 168 -12.20 -13.32 -28.32
N LYS A 169 -12.47 -13.44 -27.02
CA LYS A 169 -13.76 -13.05 -26.45
C LYS A 169 -14.06 -11.57 -26.66
N ILE A 170 -13.08 -10.71 -26.34
CA ILE A 170 -13.22 -9.26 -26.55
C ILE A 170 -13.41 -8.96 -28.04
N ALA A 171 -12.62 -9.54 -28.93
CA ALA A 171 -12.77 -9.37 -30.38
C ALA A 171 -14.18 -9.74 -30.87
N ALA A 172 -14.70 -10.90 -30.41
CA ALA A 172 -16.06 -11.35 -30.74
C ALA A 172 -17.14 -10.40 -30.21
N ALA A 173 -17.02 -9.93 -28.96
CA ALA A 173 -17.92 -8.96 -28.34
C ALA A 173 -17.91 -7.59 -29.06
N LEU A 174 -16.76 -7.19 -29.62
CA LEU A 174 -16.62 -6.00 -30.48
C LEU A 174 -17.18 -6.21 -31.90
N GLY A 175 -17.61 -7.43 -32.26
CA GLY A 175 -18.12 -7.77 -33.59
C GLY A 175 -17.02 -7.76 -34.68
N ILE A 176 -15.76 -7.99 -34.33
CA ILE A 176 -14.63 -8.01 -35.25
C ILE A 176 -13.85 -9.33 -35.17
N ASN A 177 -13.20 -9.71 -36.28
CA ASN A 177 -12.35 -10.89 -36.30
C ASN A 177 -10.96 -10.63 -35.68
N ASP A 178 -10.25 -11.72 -35.36
CA ASP A 178 -8.92 -11.69 -34.75
C ASP A 178 -7.92 -10.81 -35.51
N ALA A 179 -7.97 -10.84 -36.87
CA ALA A 179 -7.06 -10.06 -37.71
C ALA A 179 -7.34 -8.55 -37.60
N LYS A 180 -8.62 -8.14 -37.62
CA LYS A 180 -9.01 -6.74 -37.44
C LYS A 180 -8.67 -6.27 -36.04
N TYR A 181 -9.01 -7.07 -35.01
CA TYR A 181 -8.67 -6.76 -33.61
C TYR A 181 -7.15 -6.52 -33.43
N ARG A 182 -6.33 -7.43 -33.96
CA ARG A 182 -4.86 -7.27 -33.90
C ARG A 182 -4.40 -5.99 -34.59
N LYS A 183 -4.90 -5.69 -35.79
CA LYS A 183 -4.53 -4.45 -36.53
C LYS A 183 -4.92 -3.20 -35.74
N THR A 184 -6.12 -3.14 -35.18
CA THR A 184 -6.61 -2.05 -34.34
C THR A 184 -5.68 -1.82 -33.14
N LEU A 185 -5.41 -2.88 -32.34
CA LEU A 185 -4.52 -2.73 -31.19
C LEU A 185 -3.08 -2.35 -31.59
N THR A 186 -2.58 -2.83 -32.74
CA THR A 186 -1.23 -2.48 -33.21
C THR A 186 -1.13 -0.99 -33.56
N ALA A 187 -2.14 -0.45 -34.26
CA ALA A 187 -2.18 0.97 -34.62
C ALA A 187 -2.26 1.87 -33.39
N LEU A 188 -3.18 1.58 -32.47
CA LEU A 188 -3.32 2.35 -31.21
C LEU A 188 -2.06 2.27 -30.35
N ARG A 189 -1.48 1.08 -30.19
CA ARG A 189 -0.22 0.88 -29.43
C ARG A 189 0.97 1.62 -30.01
N ALA A 190 1.06 1.71 -31.33
CA ALA A 190 2.12 2.49 -31.98
C ALA A 190 1.95 3.99 -31.69
N HIS A 191 0.73 4.50 -31.63
CA HIS A 191 0.45 5.90 -31.32
C HIS A 191 0.72 6.25 -29.83
N ILE A 192 0.44 5.33 -28.90
CA ILE A 192 0.65 5.54 -27.46
C ILE A 192 2.15 5.78 -27.10
N LYS A 193 3.10 5.44 -27.95
CA LYS A 193 4.57 5.61 -27.74
C LYS A 193 5.04 5.05 -26.40
N ILE A 194 4.58 3.82 -26.05
CA ILE A 194 4.98 3.18 -24.81
C ILE A 194 6.48 2.86 -24.83
N ILE A 195 7.14 3.07 -23.68
CA ILE A 195 8.58 2.84 -23.51
C ILE A 195 9.02 1.43 -23.90
N GLU A 196 8.16 0.42 -23.74
CA GLU A 196 8.44 -0.96 -24.15
C GLU A 196 8.66 -1.11 -25.66
N ASN A 197 8.02 -0.27 -26.49
CA ASN A 197 8.29 -0.24 -27.93
C ASN A 197 9.68 0.34 -28.23
N ASN A 198 10.01 1.46 -27.60
CA ASN A 198 11.32 2.09 -27.73
C ASN A 198 12.46 1.11 -27.34
N LEU A 199 12.31 0.42 -26.20
CA LEU A 199 13.29 -0.57 -25.74
C LEU A 199 13.43 -1.75 -26.71
N ARG A 200 12.33 -2.23 -27.30
CA ARG A 200 12.36 -3.29 -28.32
C ARG A 200 13.11 -2.87 -29.59
N GLU A 201 12.92 -1.63 -30.00
CA GLU A 201 13.54 -1.03 -31.20
C GLU A 201 14.92 -0.48 -30.92
N LYS A 202 15.39 -0.54 -29.66
CA LYS A 202 16.63 0.07 -29.18
C LYS A 202 16.70 1.58 -29.45
N ASP A 203 15.54 2.23 -29.48
CA ASP A 203 15.41 3.67 -29.60
C ASP A 203 15.34 4.32 -28.21
N TYR A 204 16.40 4.98 -27.81
CA TYR A 204 16.49 5.71 -26.54
C TYR A 204 16.32 7.23 -26.72
N SER A 205 15.77 7.70 -27.85
CA SER A 205 15.58 9.13 -28.12
C SER A 205 14.50 9.81 -27.24
N PHE A 206 13.69 9.02 -26.51
CA PHE A 206 12.66 9.54 -25.63
C PHE A 206 13.21 10.39 -24.47
N ASP A 207 12.36 11.23 -23.92
CA ASP A 207 12.65 12.06 -22.76
C ASP A 207 12.42 11.26 -21.47
N TYR A 208 13.46 11.10 -20.63
CA TYR A 208 13.38 10.39 -19.36
C TYR A 208 12.42 11.05 -18.36
N GLU A 209 12.32 12.39 -18.36
CA GLU A 209 11.45 13.16 -17.44
C GLU A 209 9.96 12.87 -17.65
N LYS A 210 9.58 12.46 -18.87
CA LYS A 210 8.20 12.15 -19.25
C LYS A 210 7.81 10.68 -19.07
N GLN A 211 8.77 9.84 -18.64
CA GLN A 211 8.48 8.40 -18.53
C GLN A 211 7.66 8.09 -17.26
N PRO A 212 6.73 7.09 -17.34
CA PRO A 212 5.99 6.65 -16.16
C PRO A 212 6.91 6.10 -15.07
N SER A 213 6.66 6.46 -13.81
CA SER A 213 7.48 6.13 -12.63
C SER A 213 7.90 4.65 -12.55
N LYS A 214 6.94 3.73 -12.63
CA LYS A 214 7.26 2.28 -12.53
C LYS A 214 8.04 1.76 -13.73
N ALA A 215 7.85 2.32 -14.92
CA ALA A 215 8.62 1.94 -16.09
C ALA A 215 10.06 2.49 -15.98
N LEU A 216 10.21 3.75 -15.57
CA LEU A 216 11.51 4.39 -15.36
C LEU A 216 12.35 3.56 -14.36
N TYR A 217 11.78 3.22 -13.22
CA TYR A 217 12.48 2.41 -12.21
C TYR A 217 12.75 0.97 -12.68
N LYS A 218 11.77 0.32 -13.31
CA LYS A 218 11.88 -1.07 -13.79
C LYS A 218 12.98 -1.26 -14.83
N TYR A 219 13.09 -0.33 -15.78
CA TYR A 219 14.00 -0.45 -16.92
C TYR A 219 15.35 0.26 -16.72
N ARG A 220 15.63 0.80 -15.53
CA ARG A 220 16.87 1.54 -15.21
C ARG A 220 18.17 0.82 -15.63
N LYS A 221 18.21 -0.52 -15.46
CA LYS A 221 19.36 -1.31 -15.92
C LYS A 221 19.51 -1.35 -17.44
N ALA A 222 18.40 -1.37 -18.18
CA ALA A 222 18.44 -1.31 -19.63
C ALA A 222 18.93 0.06 -20.10
N PHE A 223 18.58 1.14 -19.41
CA PHE A 223 19.08 2.49 -19.70
C PHE A 223 20.56 2.62 -19.41
N LEU A 224 21.04 2.13 -18.26
CA LEU A 224 22.47 2.10 -17.92
C LEU A 224 23.28 1.30 -18.94
N ASN A 225 22.75 0.19 -19.45
CA ASN A 225 23.47 -0.68 -20.39
C ASN A 225 23.46 -0.17 -21.85
N ASN A 226 22.47 0.62 -22.26
CA ASN A 226 22.27 0.94 -23.67
C ASN A 226 22.21 2.45 -23.98
N ASP A 227 22.06 3.31 -22.96
CA ASP A 227 22.02 4.77 -23.09
C ASP A 227 22.64 5.43 -21.84
N GLU A 228 23.79 4.93 -21.42
CA GLU A 228 24.44 5.28 -20.15
C GLU A 228 24.63 6.79 -19.98
N GLU A 229 25.18 7.46 -21.00
CA GLU A 229 25.52 8.89 -20.93
C GLU A 229 24.27 9.76 -20.66
N ARG A 230 23.21 9.58 -21.44
CA ARG A 230 21.97 10.36 -21.27
C ARG A 230 21.25 10.01 -19.97
N TYR A 231 21.23 8.72 -19.61
CA TYR A 231 20.59 8.32 -18.36
C TYR A 231 21.35 8.85 -17.13
N ARG A 232 22.69 8.82 -17.13
CA ARG A 232 23.50 9.44 -16.08
C ARG A 232 23.32 10.96 -16.00
N ALA A 233 23.20 11.63 -17.14
CA ALA A 233 22.89 13.07 -17.18
C ALA A 233 21.52 13.37 -16.56
N PHE A 234 20.52 12.52 -16.85
CA PHE A 234 19.21 12.60 -16.21
C PHE A 234 19.28 12.39 -14.69
N LEU A 235 20.01 11.37 -14.20
CA LEU A 235 20.18 11.14 -12.75
C LEU A 235 20.87 12.32 -12.06
N LYS A 236 21.90 12.93 -12.67
CA LYS A 236 22.55 14.14 -12.14
C LYS A 236 21.60 15.34 -12.11
N LYS A 237 20.71 15.47 -13.08
CA LYS A 237 19.66 16.49 -13.06
C LYS A 237 18.69 16.26 -11.91
N ALA A 238 18.28 15.01 -11.68
CA ALA A 238 17.40 14.62 -10.54
C ALA A 238 18.08 14.83 -9.18
N GLU A 239 19.41 14.75 -9.09
CA GLU A 239 20.15 15.06 -7.86
C GLU A 239 20.05 16.54 -7.47
N VAL A 240 19.97 17.43 -8.45
CA VAL A 240 19.82 18.89 -8.24
C VAL A 240 18.35 19.26 -8.06
N ASP A 241 17.47 18.66 -8.84
CA ASP A 241 16.03 18.88 -8.82
C ASP A 241 15.27 17.54 -8.89
N SER A 242 14.84 17.06 -7.74
CA SER A 242 14.13 15.78 -7.62
C SER A 242 12.79 15.75 -8.39
N SER A 243 12.22 16.91 -8.72
CA SER A 243 10.91 17.01 -9.42
C SER A 243 10.97 16.53 -10.87
N VAL A 244 12.16 16.48 -11.46
CA VAL A 244 12.34 15.97 -12.85
C VAL A 244 12.16 14.46 -12.96
N MET A 245 12.26 13.74 -11.85
CA MET A 245 12.05 12.29 -11.83
C MET A 245 10.61 11.95 -11.41
N ASN A 246 9.84 11.42 -12.34
CA ASN A 246 8.48 11.00 -12.04
C ASN A 246 8.45 9.78 -11.11
N THR A 247 7.98 9.94 -9.88
CA THR A 247 7.84 8.89 -8.85
C THR A 247 6.42 8.69 -8.35
N GLY A 248 5.43 9.44 -8.84
CA GLY A 248 4.08 9.54 -8.29
C GLY A 248 3.25 8.24 -8.19
N THR A 249 3.72 7.11 -8.77
CA THR A 249 3.08 5.79 -8.59
C THR A 249 4.02 4.76 -7.95
N LEU A 250 5.24 5.17 -7.56
CA LEU A 250 6.14 4.32 -6.78
C LEU A 250 5.84 4.44 -5.29
N THR A 251 5.98 3.33 -4.59
CA THR A 251 5.97 3.31 -3.12
C THR A 251 7.39 3.14 -2.60
N PRO A 252 7.69 3.54 -1.35
CA PRO A 252 8.97 3.24 -0.71
C PRO A 252 9.33 1.74 -0.81
N TYR A 253 8.33 0.87 -0.69
CA TYR A 253 8.48 -0.57 -0.86
C TYR A 253 9.04 -0.97 -2.24
N ASP A 254 8.57 -0.34 -3.34
CA ASP A 254 9.06 -0.66 -4.69
C ASP A 254 10.57 -0.45 -4.82
N VAL A 255 11.14 0.53 -4.09
CA VAL A 255 12.58 0.83 -4.10
C VAL A 255 13.37 -0.08 -3.17
N ILE A 256 12.87 -0.33 -1.97
CA ILE A 256 13.60 -1.06 -0.91
C ILE A 256 13.52 -2.58 -1.06
N ALA A 257 12.38 -3.14 -1.48
CA ALA A 257 12.23 -4.60 -1.58
C ALA A 257 13.32 -5.29 -2.43
N PRO A 258 13.76 -4.75 -3.58
CA PRO A 258 14.87 -5.32 -4.33
C PRO A 258 16.21 -5.30 -3.57
N ILE A 259 16.45 -4.30 -2.70
CA ILE A 259 17.66 -4.21 -1.88
C ILE A 259 17.67 -5.32 -0.83
N ILE A 260 16.56 -5.49 -0.13
CA ILE A 260 16.40 -6.52 0.90
C ILE A 260 16.53 -7.91 0.28
N THR A 261 15.83 -8.19 -0.83
CA THR A 261 15.92 -9.47 -1.52
C THR A 261 17.36 -9.81 -1.92
N LYS A 262 18.08 -8.87 -2.54
CA LYS A 262 19.47 -9.07 -2.94
C LYS A 262 20.39 -9.26 -1.73
N SER A 263 20.16 -8.54 -0.64
CA SER A 263 20.93 -8.69 0.61
C SER A 263 20.76 -10.10 1.19
N ILE A 264 19.54 -10.64 1.20
CA ILE A 264 19.26 -12.01 1.65
C ILE A 264 19.93 -13.04 0.72
N GLU A 265 19.89 -12.82 -0.61
CA GLU A 265 20.51 -13.69 -1.61
C GLU A 265 22.03 -13.47 -1.73
N LYS A 266 22.61 -12.52 -0.99
CA LYS A 266 24.02 -12.12 -1.05
C LYS A 266 24.46 -11.67 -2.45
N ILE A 267 23.55 -11.06 -3.20
CA ILE A 267 23.84 -10.50 -4.53
C ILE A 267 24.30 -9.04 -4.36
N GLU A 268 25.47 -8.73 -4.88
CA GLU A 268 25.97 -7.36 -4.86
C GLU A 268 25.16 -6.44 -5.77
N ILE A 269 24.93 -5.21 -5.31
CA ILE A 269 24.35 -4.12 -6.08
C ILE A 269 25.54 -3.29 -6.57
N ASN A 270 25.71 -3.16 -7.88
CA ASN A 270 26.78 -2.34 -8.45
C ASN A 270 26.50 -0.85 -8.19
N GLU A 271 27.56 -0.03 -8.29
CA GLU A 271 27.51 1.40 -7.98
C GLU A 271 26.46 2.16 -8.79
N ASP A 272 26.29 1.83 -10.08
CA ASP A 272 25.32 2.50 -10.96
C ASP A 272 23.88 2.19 -10.60
N ASP A 273 23.59 0.91 -10.31
CA ASP A 273 22.25 0.50 -9.86
C ASP A 273 21.96 1.14 -8.49
N CYS A 274 22.96 1.22 -7.59
CA CYS A 274 22.88 1.89 -6.31
C CYS A 274 22.57 3.38 -6.48
N TYR A 275 23.32 4.09 -7.31
CA TYR A 275 23.09 5.52 -7.58
C TYR A 275 21.70 5.77 -8.16
N SER A 276 21.26 4.94 -9.13
CA SER A 276 19.92 5.06 -9.70
C SER A 276 18.80 4.80 -8.66
N MET A 277 19.00 3.82 -7.78
CA MET A 277 18.05 3.52 -6.69
C MET A 277 18.00 4.68 -5.67
N ASP A 278 19.15 5.23 -5.32
CA ASP A 278 19.25 6.34 -4.36
C ASP A 278 18.60 7.62 -4.92
N MET A 279 18.82 7.94 -6.19
CA MET A 279 18.14 9.07 -6.84
C MET A 279 16.63 8.87 -6.89
N THR A 280 16.17 7.65 -7.20
CA THR A 280 14.72 7.33 -7.17
C THR A 280 14.15 7.49 -5.78
N TRP A 281 14.85 7.03 -4.75
CA TRP A 281 14.45 7.18 -3.35
C TRP A 281 14.33 8.65 -2.93
N LYS A 282 15.34 9.45 -3.20
CA LYS A 282 15.37 10.89 -2.88
C LYS A 282 14.30 11.70 -3.63
N SER A 283 13.84 11.18 -4.78
CA SER A 283 12.78 11.80 -5.59
C SER A 283 11.38 11.37 -5.19
N LEU A 284 11.21 10.46 -4.22
CA LEU A 284 9.87 10.10 -3.72
C LEU A 284 9.17 11.33 -3.14
N GLU A 285 7.90 11.50 -3.46
CA GLU A 285 7.08 12.59 -2.92
C GLU A 285 6.97 12.48 -1.39
N ASN A 286 7.04 13.61 -0.70
CA ASN A 286 6.94 13.66 0.76
C ASN A 286 5.48 13.76 1.20
N PHE A 287 4.97 12.70 1.83
CA PHE A 287 3.64 12.63 2.45
C PHE A 287 3.67 12.76 3.98
N VAL A 288 4.85 12.93 4.59
CA VAL A 288 5.00 13.04 6.04
C VAL A 288 4.73 14.47 6.49
N GLY A 289 3.84 14.65 7.46
CA GLY A 289 3.53 15.93 8.07
C GLY A 289 4.71 16.52 8.88
N ALA A 290 4.50 17.73 9.43
CA ALA A 290 5.48 18.40 10.28
C ALA A 290 5.36 18.04 11.77
N GLU A 291 4.52 17.07 12.12
CA GLU A 291 4.21 16.68 13.49
C GLU A 291 5.40 15.99 14.18
N ASN A 292 5.47 16.14 15.50
CA ASN A 292 6.48 15.45 16.30
C ASN A 292 6.08 13.98 16.53
N SER A 293 6.42 13.11 15.58
CA SER A 293 5.98 11.71 15.54
C SER A 293 7.15 10.75 15.36
N ILE A 294 6.95 9.48 15.75
CA ILE A 294 7.98 8.45 15.63
C ILE A 294 7.40 7.14 15.08
N ALA A 295 8.18 6.42 14.27
CA ALA A 295 7.85 5.09 13.79
C ALA A 295 8.47 4.01 14.69
N VAL A 296 7.73 2.93 14.90
CA VAL A 296 8.14 1.69 15.53
C VAL A 296 8.07 0.60 14.46
N VAL A 297 9.21 -0.01 14.14
CA VAL A 297 9.35 -0.90 12.99
C VAL A 297 9.54 -2.33 13.45
N ASP A 298 8.64 -3.19 13.04
CA ASP A 298 8.65 -4.61 13.39
C ASP A 298 9.65 -5.39 12.52
N GLY A 299 10.66 -5.98 13.17
CA GLY A 299 11.65 -6.87 12.58
C GLY A 299 11.53 -8.33 13.07
N SER A 300 10.36 -8.74 13.59
CA SER A 300 10.12 -10.09 14.11
C SER A 300 10.21 -11.17 13.03
N ALA A 301 10.38 -12.42 13.47
CA ALA A 301 10.50 -13.57 12.56
C ALA A 301 9.25 -13.78 11.68
N SER A 302 8.07 -13.43 12.17
CA SER A 302 6.82 -13.51 11.41
C SER A 302 6.82 -12.57 10.20
N MET A 303 7.45 -11.40 10.31
CA MET A 303 7.57 -10.41 9.25
C MET A 303 8.45 -10.88 8.07
N HIS A 304 9.29 -11.88 8.28
CA HIS A 304 10.13 -12.50 7.24
C HIS A 304 9.50 -13.73 6.59
N ARG A 305 8.27 -14.11 6.99
CA ARG A 305 7.48 -15.19 6.36
C ARG A 305 6.71 -14.66 5.15
N GLY A 306 6.46 -15.53 4.17
CA GLY A 306 5.65 -15.22 3.00
C GLY A 306 6.36 -15.37 1.66
N ASP A 307 5.68 -14.96 0.58
CA ASP A 307 6.27 -14.97 -0.77
C ASP A 307 7.38 -13.90 -0.84
N ARG A 308 8.53 -14.27 -1.43
CA ARG A 308 9.64 -13.31 -1.70
C ARG A 308 9.22 -12.09 -2.52
N LYS A 309 8.08 -12.16 -3.21
CA LYS A 309 7.52 -11.03 -3.95
C LYS A 309 6.86 -9.98 -3.06
N TYR A 310 6.45 -10.34 -1.85
CA TYR A 310 5.88 -9.42 -0.90
C TYR A 310 6.26 -9.84 0.51
N MET A 311 7.33 -9.27 1.01
CA MET A 311 7.84 -9.52 2.36
C MET A 311 7.36 -8.42 3.31
N PRO A 312 6.60 -8.73 4.35
CA PRO A 312 6.13 -7.74 5.33
C PRO A 312 7.25 -6.90 5.95
N ALA A 313 8.39 -7.53 6.30
CA ALA A 313 9.57 -6.83 6.81
C ALA A 313 10.07 -5.74 5.84
N ALA A 314 10.05 -6.00 4.52
CA ALA A 314 10.45 -5.00 3.54
C ALA A 314 9.46 -3.83 3.48
N VAL A 315 8.16 -4.07 3.70
CA VAL A 315 7.16 -3.01 3.82
C VAL A 315 7.43 -2.17 5.06
N ALA A 316 7.58 -2.82 6.23
CA ALA A 316 7.81 -2.13 7.50
C ALA A 316 9.10 -1.29 7.47
N GLN A 317 10.22 -1.87 7.01
CA GLN A 317 11.47 -1.15 6.84
C GLN A 317 11.35 0.04 5.87
N SER A 318 10.65 -0.16 4.74
CA SER A 318 10.49 0.91 3.75
C SER A 318 9.70 2.09 4.30
N LEU A 319 8.60 1.84 4.99
CA LEU A 319 7.78 2.87 5.61
C LEU A 319 8.51 3.54 6.77
N GLY A 320 9.23 2.77 7.60
CA GLY A 320 9.99 3.28 8.73
C GLY A 320 11.13 4.21 8.30
N ILE A 321 11.96 3.81 7.32
CA ILE A 321 13.05 4.63 6.78
C ILE A 321 12.49 5.86 6.09
N TYR A 322 11.45 5.69 5.25
CA TYR A 322 10.80 6.80 4.56
C TYR A 322 10.25 7.83 5.55
N PHE A 323 9.51 7.37 6.56
CA PHE A 323 8.97 8.25 7.59
C PHE A 323 10.08 9.01 8.33
N ALA A 324 11.09 8.29 8.82
CA ALA A 324 12.17 8.88 9.60
C ALA A 324 12.93 9.97 8.83
N GLU A 325 13.24 9.76 7.55
CA GLU A 325 13.95 10.73 6.72
C GLU A 325 13.11 11.95 6.34
N HIS A 326 11.79 11.79 6.19
CA HIS A 326 10.90 12.89 5.83
C HIS A 326 10.31 13.61 7.05
N ASN A 327 10.40 13.02 8.24
CA ASN A 327 9.96 13.63 9.50
C ASN A 327 10.75 14.91 9.79
N LYS A 328 10.06 16.02 10.06
CA LYS A 328 10.66 17.31 10.37
C LYS A 328 10.75 17.63 11.86
N GLY A 329 10.19 16.74 12.71
CA GLY A 329 10.16 16.87 14.16
C GLY A 329 11.48 16.51 14.84
N ALA A 330 11.46 16.44 16.17
CA ALA A 330 12.63 16.09 17.00
C ALA A 330 13.18 14.68 16.72
N PHE A 331 12.37 13.80 16.15
CA PHE A 331 12.74 12.43 15.81
C PHE A 331 13.17 12.27 14.33
N HIS A 332 13.52 13.37 13.65
CA HIS A 332 14.05 13.29 12.28
C HIS A 332 15.19 12.28 12.20
N ASN A 333 15.15 11.43 11.17
CA ASN A 333 16.14 10.39 10.89
C ASN A 333 16.25 9.28 11.95
N HIS A 334 15.21 9.12 12.80
CA HIS A 334 15.19 8.11 13.86
C HIS A 334 13.92 7.26 13.79
N PHE A 335 14.05 6.00 14.23
CA PHE A 335 12.93 5.10 14.50
C PHE A 335 13.23 4.22 15.72
N ILE A 336 12.21 3.52 16.23
CA ILE A 336 12.35 2.54 17.30
C ILE A 336 12.22 1.13 16.70
N THR A 337 13.11 0.21 17.05
CA THR A 337 12.95 -1.22 16.71
C THR A 337 11.86 -1.82 17.58
N PHE A 338 11.02 -2.66 16.97
CA PHE A 338 10.00 -3.39 17.70
C PHE A 338 10.52 -4.78 18.04
N SER A 339 11.03 -4.93 19.26
CA SER A 339 11.64 -6.17 19.76
C SER A 339 11.49 -6.30 21.28
N GLU A 340 11.94 -7.41 21.84
CA GLU A 340 12.05 -7.61 23.29
C GLU A 340 12.94 -6.56 23.99
N ASN A 341 13.89 -5.97 23.26
CA ASN A 341 14.76 -4.89 23.72
C ASN A 341 14.70 -3.72 22.74
N PRO A 342 13.63 -2.90 22.76
CA PRO A 342 13.45 -1.81 21.82
C PRO A 342 14.62 -0.84 21.85
N ARG A 343 15.14 -0.46 20.68
CA ARG A 343 16.26 0.46 20.52
C ARG A 343 15.83 1.67 19.73
N PHE A 344 16.27 2.83 20.15
CA PHE A 344 16.15 4.08 19.41
C PHE A 344 17.32 4.17 18.43
N ILE A 345 17.05 4.11 17.14
CA ILE A 345 18.05 4.00 16.07
C ILE A 345 18.07 5.28 15.24
N GLU A 346 19.27 5.85 15.10
CA GLU A 346 19.58 6.86 14.10
C GLU A 346 19.96 6.17 12.79
N ILE A 347 19.30 6.50 11.67
CA ILE A 347 19.58 5.91 10.36
C ILE A 347 20.93 6.39 9.85
N LYS A 348 21.82 5.46 9.45
CA LYS A 348 23.18 5.75 8.94
C LYS A 348 23.39 5.09 7.58
N GLY A 349 24.10 5.80 6.71
CA GLY A 349 24.44 5.34 5.36
C GLY A 349 24.54 6.51 4.38
N ARG A 350 25.38 6.37 3.35
CA ARG A 350 25.60 7.40 2.31
C ARG A 350 24.50 7.41 1.27
N ASP A 351 23.91 6.24 1.04
CA ASP A 351 22.85 5.99 0.05
C ASP A 351 21.80 5.06 0.62
N ILE A 352 20.70 4.88 -0.10
CA ILE A 352 19.57 4.05 0.34
C ILE A 352 19.97 2.59 0.56
N VAL A 353 20.94 2.06 -0.18
CA VAL A 353 21.37 0.66 -0.04
C VAL A 353 22.11 0.45 1.28
N GLU A 354 23.02 1.37 1.63
CA GLU A 354 23.73 1.34 2.91
C GLU A 354 22.75 1.54 4.08
N LYS A 355 21.82 2.51 3.97
CA LYS A 355 20.79 2.76 5.01
C LYS A 355 19.93 1.54 5.27
N VAL A 356 19.44 0.88 4.23
CA VAL A 356 18.64 -0.35 4.38
C VAL A 356 19.47 -1.46 5.04
N LYS A 357 20.70 -1.69 4.60
CA LYS A 357 21.59 -2.70 5.22
C LYS A 357 21.86 -2.38 6.70
N TYR A 358 22.08 -1.12 7.03
CA TYR A 358 22.28 -0.65 8.38
C TYR A 358 21.04 -0.91 9.25
N CYS A 359 19.86 -0.50 8.79
CA CYS A 359 18.61 -0.70 9.52
C CYS A 359 18.29 -2.20 9.72
N MET A 360 18.45 -3.02 8.68
CA MET A 360 18.27 -4.47 8.77
C MET A 360 19.22 -5.17 9.74
N SER A 361 20.38 -4.58 10.05
CA SER A 361 21.31 -5.16 11.04
C SER A 361 20.76 -5.15 12.47
N TYR A 362 19.65 -4.41 12.69
CA TYR A 362 18.90 -4.36 13.95
C TYR A 362 17.67 -5.25 13.97
N ASP A 363 17.36 -5.98 12.87
CA ASP A 363 16.27 -6.97 12.83
C ASP A 363 16.69 -8.19 13.65
N GLU A 364 16.26 -8.23 14.90
CA GLU A 364 16.67 -9.28 15.85
C GLU A 364 15.87 -10.58 15.65
N CYS A 365 14.85 -10.61 14.79
CA CYS A 365 13.89 -11.72 14.62
C CYS A 365 13.33 -12.21 15.96
N ALA A 366 13.26 -11.32 16.95
CA ALA A 366 12.86 -11.57 18.33
C ALA A 366 11.35 -11.32 18.53
N ASN A 367 10.92 -11.42 19.78
CA ASN A 367 9.55 -11.19 20.21
C ASN A 367 9.09 -9.75 20.02
N THR A 368 7.76 -9.54 19.89
CA THR A 368 7.10 -8.26 19.66
C THR A 368 6.45 -7.73 20.94
N ASP A 369 7.26 -7.19 21.87
CA ASP A 369 6.80 -6.67 23.16
C ASP A 369 6.40 -5.18 23.06
N LEU A 370 5.13 -4.93 22.80
CA LEU A 370 4.58 -3.57 22.65
C LEU A 370 4.67 -2.78 23.98
N LYS A 371 4.56 -3.46 25.12
CA LYS A 371 4.71 -2.85 26.44
C LYS A 371 6.10 -2.26 26.62
N LYS A 372 7.17 -2.98 26.25
CA LYS A 372 8.55 -2.46 26.37
C LYS A 372 8.81 -1.25 25.48
N THR A 373 8.16 -1.19 24.31
CA THR A 373 8.22 0.00 23.45
C THR A 373 7.60 1.21 24.15
N PHE A 374 6.41 1.07 24.73
CA PHE A 374 5.80 2.15 25.52
C PHE A 374 6.59 2.48 26.78
N ASP A 375 7.12 1.48 27.48
CA ASP A 375 8.01 1.66 28.64
C ASP A 375 9.27 2.45 28.28
N LEU A 376 9.88 2.21 27.12
CA LEU A 376 11.05 2.97 26.65
C LEU A 376 10.72 4.46 26.58
N ILE A 377 9.60 4.82 25.93
CA ILE A 377 9.16 6.20 25.77
C ILE A 377 8.84 6.81 27.14
N LEU A 378 7.99 6.16 27.93
CA LEU A 378 7.48 6.66 29.21
C LEU A 378 8.61 6.81 30.25
N ARG A 379 9.44 5.78 30.44
CA ARG A 379 10.55 5.81 31.40
C ARG A 379 11.58 6.87 31.05
N THR A 380 11.84 7.09 29.74
CA THR A 380 12.73 8.16 29.30
C THR A 380 12.14 9.51 29.65
N ALA A 381 10.83 9.71 29.44
CA ALA A 381 10.13 10.94 29.81
C ALA A 381 10.17 11.20 31.33
N ILE A 382 9.86 10.20 32.15
CA ILE A 382 9.86 10.31 33.61
C ILE A 382 11.26 10.65 34.13
N ARG A 383 12.27 9.87 33.72
CA ARG A 383 13.67 10.05 34.18
C ARG A 383 14.21 11.45 33.89
N ASN A 384 13.86 12.01 32.74
CA ASN A 384 14.36 13.29 32.29
C ASN A 384 13.37 14.44 32.53
N LYS A 385 12.22 14.18 33.17
CA LYS A 385 11.16 15.16 33.43
C LYS A 385 10.70 15.90 32.17
N VAL A 386 10.56 15.15 31.07
CA VAL A 386 10.15 15.68 29.76
C VAL A 386 8.76 16.27 29.88
N LYS A 387 8.52 17.45 29.30
CA LYS A 387 7.18 18.06 29.27
C LYS A 387 6.29 17.33 28.25
N GLN A 388 5.00 17.30 28.47
CA GLN A 388 4.03 16.66 27.55
C GLN A 388 4.16 17.19 26.10
N GLN A 389 4.40 18.47 25.93
CA GLN A 389 4.54 19.09 24.61
C GLN A 389 5.80 18.65 23.83
N ASP A 390 6.79 18.10 24.54
CA ASP A 390 8.05 17.61 23.96
C ASP A 390 8.02 16.09 23.72
N MET A 391 6.90 15.43 24.11
CA MET A 391 6.64 14.03 23.83
C MET A 391 6.25 13.85 22.35
N PRO A 392 6.39 12.64 21.77
CA PRO A 392 5.81 12.38 20.46
C PRO A 392 4.29 12.59 20.49
N GLU A 393 3.76 13.22 19.46
CA GLU A 393 2.31 13.40 19.28
C GLU A 393 1.67 12.11 18.77
N LYS A 394 2.37 11.38 17.88
CA LYS A 394 1.93 10.12 17.29
C LYS A 394 3.05 9.08 17.32
N VAL A 395 2.65 7.83 17.46
CA VAL A 395 3.53 6.66 17.32
C VAL A 395 2.94 5.74 16.26
N TYR A 396 3.67 5.54 15.16
CA TYR A 396 3.29 4.63 14.08
C TYR A 396 3.85 3.24 14.36
N ILE A 397 3.01 2.27 14.68
CA ILE A 397 3.40 0.86 14.92
C ILE A 397 3.20 0.08 13.63
N ILE A 398 4.29 -0.20 12.92
CA ILE A 398 4.28 -0.85 11.60
C ILE A 398 4.63 -2.32 11.78
N SER A 399 3.60 -3.20 11.79
CA SER A 399 3.70 -4.60 12.20
C SER A 399 2.64 -5.47 11.51
N ASP A 400 2.68 -6.79 11.71
CA ASP A 400 1.60 -7.73 11.37
C ASP A 400 0.53 -7.88 12.48
N MET A 401 0.63 -7.07 13.53
CA MET A 401 -0.28 -7.00 14.69
C MET A 401 -0.30 -8.23 15.62
N GLU A 402 0.66 -9.14 15.49
CA GLU A 402 0.78 -10.33 16.37
C GLU A 402 1.65 -10.01 17.60
N PHE A 403 1.14 -9.16 18.49
CA PHE A 403 1.86 -8.69 19.68
C PHE A 403 2.00 -9.77 20.75
N ASP A 404 3.07 -9.66 21.56
CA ASP A 404 3.31 -10.53 22.69
C ASP A 404 2.41 -10.20 23.89
N TYR A 405 2.19 -11.21 24.73
CA TYR A 405 1.49 -11.07 26.00
C TYR A 405 2.21 -10.10 26.94
N CYS A 406 1.50 -9.13 27.48
CA CYS A 406 2.01 -8.23 28.52
C CYS A 406 1.91 -8.91 29.90
N ALA A 407 3.02 -9.42 30.41
CA ALA A 407 3.09 -9.93 31.78
C ALA A 407 2.75 -8.81 32.80
N GLY A 408 1.69 -8.99 33.57
CA GLY A 408 1.35 -8.09 34.68
C GLY A 408 -0.09 -7.55 34.72
N ASN A 409 -0.87 -7.66 33.64
CA ASN A 409 -2.29 -7.30 33.61
C ASN A 409 -3.09 -8.30 32.76
N ALA A 410 -3.64 -9.31 33.40
CA ALA A 410 -4.33 -10.43 32.76
C ALA A 410 -5.61 -10.06 31.99
N ASP A 411 -6.11 -8.81 32.11
CA ASP A 411 -7.44 -8.43 31.61
C ASP A 411 -7.43 -7.20 30.68
N LEU A 412 -6.26 -6.64 30.32
CA LEU A 412 -6.15 -5.45 29.47
C LEU A 412 -5.45 -5.75 28.16
N THR A 413 -5.89 -5.09 27.09
CA THR A 413 -5.12 -5.05 25.85
C THR A 413 -3.83 -4.24 26.03
N ASN A 414 -2.86 -4.43 25.13
CA ASN A 414 -1.61 -3.66 25.16
C ASN A 414 -1.85 -2.15 25.09
N PHE A 415 -2.87 -1.70 24.35
CA PHE A 415 -3.24 -0.30 24.24
C PHE A 415 -3.83 0.24 25.55
N GLU A 416 -4.79 -0.48 26.14
CA GLU A 416 -5.41 -0.10 27.44
C GLU A 416 -4.37 -0.04 28.55
N TYR A 417 -3.44 -1.01 28.57
CA TYR A 417 -2.32 -1.02 29.52
C TYR A 417 -1.43 0.24 29.35
N ALA A 418 -1.03 0.55 28.11
CA ALA A 418 -0.19 1.72 27.85
C ALA A 418 -0.88 3.02 28.29
N LYS A 419 -2.17 3.16 27.99
CA LYS A 419 -2.98 4.32 28.36
C LYS A 419 -3.00 4.51 29.88
N ALA A 420 -3.30 3.45 30.62
CA ALA A 420 -3.34 3.47 32.08
C ALA A 420 -1.97 3.80 32.71
N GLU A 421 -0.86 3.24 32.16
CA GLU A 421 0.48 3.54 32.66
C GLU A 421 0.91 4.98 32.39
N PHE A 422 0.65 5.53 31.21
CA PHE A 422 0.95 6.94 30.93
C PHE A 422 0.18 7.87 31.86
N GLU A 423 -1.12 7.64 32.03
CA GLU A 423 -1.99 8.41 32.93
C GLU A 423 -1.51 8.34 34.39
N ARG A 424 -1.07 7.16 34.85
CA ARG A 424 -0.53 6.95 36.21
C ARG A 424 0.65 7.87 36.54
N TYR A 425 1.48 8.18 35.53
CA TYR A 425 2.64 9.03 35.70
C TYR A 425 2.38 10.50 35.25
N GLY A 426 1.13 10.84 34.97
CA GLY A 426 0.72 12.21 34.62
C GLY A 426 1.00 12.60 33.16
N TYR A 427 1.25 11.63 32.29
CA TYR A 427 1.40 11.83 30.86
C TYR A 427 0.15 11.36 30.10
N ARG A 428 -0.10 11.96 28.94
CA ARG A 428 -1.04 11.45 27.96
C ARG A 428 -0.31 10.52 27.00
N LEU A 429 -0.90 9.35 26.72
CA LEU A 429 -0.40 8.46 25.69
C LEU A 429 -0.42 9.21 24.33
N PRO A 430 0.65 9.18 23.53
CA PRO A 430 0.62 9.62 22.14
C PRO A 430 -0.52 8.94 21.37
N MET A 431 -1.01 9.55 20.30
CA MET A 431 -1.90 8.85 19.38
C MET A 431 -1.19 7.63 18.78
N ILE A 432 -1.79 6.46 18.84
CA ILE A 432 -1.23 5.22 18.31
C ILE A 432 -1.84 4.90 16.95
N VAL A 433 -1.00 4.82 15.94
CA VAL A 433 -1.41 4.37 14.60
C VAL A 433 -0.95 2.93 14.41
N PHE A 434 -1.88 2.00 14.46
CA PHE A 434 -1.65 0.60 14.16
C PHE A 434 -1.65 0.41 12.64
N TRP A 435 -0.46 0.23 12.07
CA TRP A 435 -0.26 0.08 10.63
C TRP A 435 0.01 -1.37 10.26
N ASN A 436 -1.04 -2.06 9.83
CA ASN A 436 -0.97 -3.48 9.49
C ASN A 436 -0.36 -3.69 8.10
N VAL A 437 0.75 -4.43 8.03
CA VAL A 437 1.44 -4.75 6.76
C VAL A 437 1.28 -6.21 6.34
N ALA A 438 0.73 -7.07 7.21
CA ALA A 438 0.45 -8.48 6.90
C ALA A 438 -0.68 -9.03 7.79
N SER A 439 -1.91 -8.99 7.30
CA SER A 439 -3.05 -9.51 8.07
C SER A 439 -3.19 -11.02 7.87
N ARG A 440 -2.77 -11.79 8.87
CA ARG A 440 -2.91 -13.26 8.91
C ARG A 440 -4.17 -13.68 9.65
N ASN A 441 -4.60 -12.90 10.61
CA ASN A 441 -5.75 -13.16 11.47
C ASN A 441 -6.79 -12.02 11.36
N LEU A 442 -7.93 -12.19 12.00
CA LEU A 442 -9.04 -11.22 11.97
C LEU A 442 -9.01 -10.23 13.13
N GLN A 443 -8.22 -10.53 14.18
CA GLN A 443 -8.19 -9.74 15.39
C GLN A 443 -7.73 -8.30 15.18
N GLN A 444 -8.22 -7.42 16.04
CA GLN A 444 -7.96 -5.99 15.99
C GLN A 444 -7.43 -5.49 17.35
N PRO A 445 -6.42 -4.61 17.36
CA PRO A 445 -5.80 -4.12 18.61
C PRO A 445 -6.73 -3.22 19.44
N VAL A 446 -7.72 -2.59 18.80
CA VAL A 446 -8.66 -1.65 19.41
C VAL A 446 -10.04 -1.77 18.80
N THR A 447 -11.08 -1.25 19.49
CA THR A 447 -12.44 -1.16 18.97
C THR A 447 -12.68 0.16 18.20
N GLN A 448 -13.79 0.23 17.46
CA GLN A 448 -14.13 1.36 16.57
C GLN A 448 -14.19 2.73 17.27
N ASN A 449 -14.50 2.78 18.55
CA ASN A 449 -14.68 4.02 19.31
C ASN A 449 -13.48 4.36 20.22
N GLU A 450 -12.36 3.66 20.09
CA GLU A 450 -11.21 3.86 20.97
C GLU A 450 -10.51 5.18 20.65
N GLN A 451 -10.55 6.09 21.64
CA GLN A 451 -9.96 7.43 21.49
C GLN A 451 -8.45 7.38 21.53
N GLY A 452 -7.81 8.08 20.60
CA GLY A 452 -6.34 8.16 20.49
C GLY A 452 -5.71 6.99 19.72
N ALA A 453 -6.50 6.27 18.94
CA ALA A 453 -6.01 5.21 18.06
C ALA A 453 -6.51 5.39 16.62
N ALA A 454 -5.71 4.94 15.64
CA ALA A 454 -6.12 4.78 14.25
C ALA A 454 -5.67 3.42 13.73
N LEU A 455 -6.43 2.87 12.78
CA LEU A 455 -6.16 1.59 12.13
C LEU A 455 -5.97 1.83 10.63
N VAL A 456 -4.82 1.39 10.09
CA VAL A 456 -4.51 1.47 8.65
C VAL A 456 -3.78 0.23 8.19
N SER A 457 -3.72 0.00 6.87
CA SER A 457 -3.01 -1.15 6.32
C SER A 457 -2.37 -0.87 4.97
N GLY A 458 -1.35 -1.66 4.62
CA GLY A 458 -0.72 -1.64 3.30
C GLY A 458 0.62 -0.93 3.25
N CYS A 459 1.11 -0.68 2.03
CA CYS A 459 2.45 -0.14 1.78
C CYS A 459 2.45 1.30 1.21
N SER A 460 1.29 1.96 1.17
CA SER A 460 1.15 3.28 0.56
C SER A 460 1.60 4.41 1.50
N PRO A 461 2.55 5.26 1.11
CA PRO A 461 2.98 6.40 1.93
C PRO A 461 1.92 7.51 2.01
N HIS A 462 0.91 7.52 1.12
CA HIS A 462 -0.20 8.48 1.16
C HIS A 462 -0.93 8.49 2.51
N LEU A 463 -0.91 7.35 3.22
CA LEU A 463 -1.52 7.24 4.54
C LEU A 463 -0.92 8.21 5.56
N PHE A 464 0.38 8.57 5.46
CA PHE A 464 0.98 9.56 6.36
C PHE A 464 0.29 10.93 6.23
N ALA A 465 0.02 11.38 4.99
CA ALA A 465 -0.69 12.64 4.76
C ALA A 465 -2.14 12.59 5.27
N MET A 466 -2.81 11.46 5.13
CA MET A 466 -4.17 11.26 5.64
C MET A 466 -4.21 11.27 7.17
N LEU A 467 -3.16 10.75 7.82
CA LEU A 467 -3.01 10.68 9.28
C LEU A 467 -2.54 12.00 9.93
N SER A 468 -2.21 13.03 9.14
CA SER A 468 -1.76 14.32 9.65
C SER A 468 -2.86 15.11 10.38
N LYS A 469 -4.13 14.77 10.19
CA LYS A 469 -5.27 15.44 10.82
C LYS A 469 -5.51 14.94 12.25
N ASN A 470 -6.10 15.79 13.10
CA ASN A 470 -6.51 15.42 14.45
C ASN A 470 -7.72 14.47 14.38
N LEU A 471 -7.47 13.21 14.65
CA LEU A 471 -8.46 12.15 14.58
C LEU A 471 -8.86 11.71 16.01
N PHE A 472 -10.15 11.42 16.20
CA PHE A 472 -10.65 11.08 17.52
C PHE A 472 -10.72 9.57 17.75
N ASP A 473 -11.14 8.79 16.75
CA ASP A 473 -11.28 7.33 16.83
C ASP A 473 -11.13 6.67 15.45
N PRO A 474 -10.90 5.32 15.39
CA PRO A 474 -10.66 4.60 14.13
C PRO A 474 -11.81 4.66 13.12
N TYR A 475 -13.06 4.63 13.58
CA TYR A 475 -14.23 4.65 12.71
C TYR A 475 -14.43 6.01 12.04
N SER A 476 -14.33 7.09 12.81
CA SER A 476 -14.39 8.46 12.31
C SER A 476 -13.27 8.72 11.29
N TYR A 477 -12.08 8.17 11.51
CA TYR A 477 -10.97 8.25 10.58
C TYR A 477 -11.26 7.57 9.24
N MET A 478 -11.76 6.33 9.27
CA MET A 478 -12.18 5.62 8.06
C MET A 478 -13.19 6.44 7.27
N LEU A 479 -14.24 6.96 7.94
CA LEU A 479 -15.28 7.75 7.29
C LEU A 479 -14.74 9.03 6.67
N GLU A 480 -13.80 9.73 7.32
CA GLU A 480 -13.19 10.94 6.77
C GLU A 480 -12.48 10.69 5.45
N ILE A 481 -11.72 9.59 5.36
CA ILE A 481 -11.06 9.20 4.11
C ILE A 481 -12.08 8.88 3.01
N LEU A 482 -13.07 8.05 3.33
CA LEU A 482 -14.03 7.54 2.37
C LEU A 482 -15.09 8.57 1.95
N SER A 483 -15.27 9.64 2.72
CA SER A 483 -16.15 10.77 2.39
C SER A 483 -15.47 11.87 1.59
N SER A 484 -14.19 11.69 1.22
CA SER A 484 -13.52 12.65 0.36
C SER A 484 -14.16 12.69 -1.04
N GLU A 485 -14.10 13.85 -1.70
CA GLU A 485 -14.61 14.08 -3.06
C GLU A 485 -14.18 12.96 -4.04
N ARG A 486 -12.98 12.42 -3.82
CA ARG A 486 -12.44 11.34 -4.64
C ARG A 486 -13.31 10.08 -4.67
N TYR A 487 -13.99 9.74 -3.57
CA TYR A 487 -14.79 8.50 -3.46
C TYR A 487 -16.30 8.75 -3.43
N GLU A 488 -16.77 10.01 -3.58
CA GLU A 488 -18.21 10.35 -3.55
C GLU A 488 -19.02 9.62 -4.61
N ARG A 489 -18.48 9.46 -5.81
CA ARG A 489 -19.15 8.81 -6.94
C ARG A 489 -19.20 7.29 -6.86
N ILE A 490 -18.52 6.67 -5.89
CA ILE A 490 -18.53 5.22 -5.70
C ILE A 490 -19.74 4.85 -4.85
N VAL A 491 -20.60 4.00 -5.41
CA VAL A 491 -21.85 3.54 -4.78
C VAL A 491 -22.05 2.04 -4.99
N ALA A 492 -22.90 1.40 -4.16
CA ALA A 492 -23.29 0.00 -4.30
C ALA A 492 -24.48 -0.19 -5.26
#